data_4042da18ce9e2c97fdab6d2968e073bd
#
_entry.id   4042da18ce9e2c97fdab6d2968e073bd
#
_cell.length_a   1.000
_cell.length_b   1.000
_cell.length_c   1.000
_cell.angle_alpha   90.00
_cell.angle_beta   90.00
_cell.angle_gamma   90.00
#
_symmetry.space_group_name_H-M   'P 1'
#
loop_
_entity.id
_entity.type
_entity.pdbx_description
1 polymer ?
#
loop_
_entity_poly.entity_id
_entity_poly.type
_entity_poly.pdbx_seq_one_letter_code
_entity_poly.pdbx_strand_id
1 'polypeptide(L)'
;MRVLIAEDEIDTAIQYKIVLEERNHKVMLAIDGEACIRLYKEGLRRHAYYKQDEGNKPTSYEHINSVFDVVVLDYRMPKENGMNVAKEILMLNPQQRIIFASAYVKETLFDSIRQLRHVVELIQKPFELDTLINMIEDETSYKKLQELNEYLKELNEFDLTQEQVKDLLDSIERLR
;
A
#
# COMPACT_ATOMS: atom_id res chain seq x y z
N MET A 1 -6.16 -12.51 -4.03
CA MET A 1 -6.20 -11.04 -3.81
C MET A 1 -6.40 -10.30 -5.12
N ARG A 2 -6.87 -9.05 -5.05
CA ARG A 2 -6.91 -8.10 -6.17
C ARG A 2 -5.76 -7.12 -6.02
N VAL A 3 -4.86 -7.12 -6.96
CA VAL A 3 -3.62 -6.32 -6.91
C VAL A 3 -3.64 -5.29 -8.04
N LEU A 4 -3.40 -4.03 -7.71
CA LEU A 4 -3.14 -2.98 -8.69
C LEU A 4 -1.63 -2.70 -8.68
N ILE A 5 -1.01 -2.76 -9.86
CA ILE A 5 0.42 -2.50 -10.02
C ILE A 5 0.59 -1.28 -10.91
N ALA A 6 1.35 -0.29 -10.45
CA ALA A 6 1.80 0.83 -11.24
C ALA A 6 3.31 0.73 -11.47
N GLU A 7 3.69 0.49 -12.71
CA GLU A 7 5.05 0.27 -13.18
C GLU A 7 5.15 0.75 -14.62
N ASP A 8 6.05 1.66 -14.92
CA ASP A 8 6.20 2.22 -16.27
C ASP A 8 7.08 1.35 -17.19
N GLU A 9 7.87 0.45 -16.62
CA GLU A 9 8.63 -0.53 -17.35
C GLU A 9 7.76 -1.74 -17.69
N ILE A 10 7.23 -1.75 -18.92
CA ILE A 10 6.18 -2.70 -19.36
C ILE A 10 6.59 -4.15 -19.16
N ASP A 11 7.84 -4.51 -19.48
CA ASP A 11 8.34 -5.89 -19.34
C ASP A 11 8.36 -6.31 -17.86
N THR A 12 8.76 -5.42 -16.98
CA THR A 12 8.75 -5.61 -15.54
C THR A 12 7.33 -5.77 -15.01
N ALA A 13 6.41 -4.90 -15.44
CA ALA A 13 4.99 -4.97 -15.06
C ALA A 13 4.35 -6.30 -15.48
N ILE A 14 4.65 -6.77 -16.69
CA ILE A 14 4.16 -8.06 -17.21
C ILE A 14 4.72 -9.23 -16.40
N GLN A 15 6.00 -9.21 -16.03
CA GLN A 15 6.59 -10.25 -15.19
C GLN A 15 5.88 -10.34 -13.83
N TYR A 16 5.67 -9.21 -13.16
CA TYR A 16 4.94 -9.17 -11.88
C TYR A 16 3.53 -9.73 -12.04
N LYS A 17 2.83 -9.33 -13.12
CA LYS A 17 1.48 -9.83 -13.40
C LYS A 17 1.45 -11.34 -13.56
N ILE A 18 2.33 -11.91 -14.40
CA ILE A 18 2.36 -13.35 -14.69
C ILE A 18 2.51 -14.15 -13.40
N VAL A 19 3.54 -13.84 -12.59
CA VAL A 19 3.82 -14.61 -11.38
C VAL A 19 2.73 -14.50 -10.33
N LEU A 20 2.07 -13.36 -10.23
CA LEU A 20 0.95 -13.15 -9.31
C LEU A 20 -0.33 -13.84 -9.81
N GLU A 21 -0.60 -13.84 -11.12
CA GLU A 21 -1.74 -14.55 -11.69
C GLU A 21 -1.57 -16.08 -11.59
N GLU A 22 -0.35 -16.62 -11.68
CA GLU A 22 -0.03 -18.03 -11.39
C GLU A 22 -0.37 -18.42 -9.95
N ARG A 23 -0.35 -17.46 -9.02
CA ARG A 23 -0.78 -17.61 -7.60
C ARG A 23 -2.27 -17.32 -7.39
N ASN A 24 -3.06 -17.25 -8.45
CA ASN A 24 -4.50 -16.95 -8.43
C ASN A 24 -4.85 -15.54 -7.90
N HIS A 25 -3.95 -14.58 -7.98
CA HIS A 25 -4.28 -13.18 -7.77
C HIS A 25 -4.93 -12.58 -9.02
N LYS A 26 -5.77 -11.57 -8.86
CA LYS A 26 -6.32 -10.77 -9.96
C LYS A 26 -5.51 -9.50 -10.08
N VAL A 27 -4.79 -9.34 -11.17
CA VAL A 27 -3.84 -8.23 -11.34
C VAL A 27 -4.32 -7.24 -12.38
N MET A 28 -4.33 -5.96 -12.02
CA MET A 28 -4.49 -4.84 -12.95
C MET A 28 -3.19 -4.06 -13.05
N LEU A 29 -2.81 -3.68 -14.29
CA LEU A 29 -1.60 -2.92 -14.56
C LEU A 29 -1.94 -1.48 -14.93
N ALA A 30 -1.16 -0.56 -14.40
CA ALA A 30 -1.08 0.84 -14.79
C ALA A 30 0.36 1.12 -15.26
N ILE A 31 0.51 1.80 -16.38
CA ILE A 31 1.81 2.11 -16.97
C ILE A 31 2.34 3.50 -16.58
N ASP A 32 1.60 4.23 -15.77
CA ASP A 32 1.96 5.52 -15.22
C ASP A 32 1.06 5.87 -14.01
N GLY A 33 1.43 6.91 -13.28
CA GLY A 33 0.70 7.32 -12.09
C GLY A 33 -0.73 7.78 -12.36
N GLU A 34 -0.99 8.50 -13.46
CA GLU A 34 -2.36 8.92 -13.83
C GLU A 34 -3.26 7.73 -14.15
N ALA A 35 -2.72 6.73 -14.89
CA ALA A 35 -3.44 5.50 -15.18
C ALA A 35 -3.77 4.74 -13.89
N CYS A 36 -2.85 4.71 -12.92
CA CYS A 36 -3.07 4.09 -11.63
C CYS A 36 -4.23 4.75 -10.87
N ILE A 37 -4.20 6.07 -10.72
CA ILE A 37 -5.26 6.84 -10.05
C ILE A 37 -6.61 6.62 -10.75
N ARG A 38 -6.63 6.66 -12.08
CA ARG A 38 -7.86 6.42 -12.86
C ARG A 38 -8.44 5.04 -12.60
N LEU A 39 -7.62 3.98 -12.69
CA LEU A 39 -8.05 2.59 -12.45
C LEU A 39 -8.55 2.40 -11.02
N TYR A 40 -7.88 3.02 -10.04
CA TYR A 40 -8.29 2.97 -8.65
C TYR A 40 -9.68 3.60 -8.45
N LYS A 41 -9.89 4.80 -8.99
CA LYS A 41 -11.18 5.51 -8.92
C LYS A 41 -12.30 4.77 -9.65
N GLU A 42 -12.02 4.18 -10.81
CA GLU A 42 -12.99 3.35 -11.55
C GLU A 42 -13.39 2.11 -10.75
N GLY A 43 -12.42 1.48 -10.11
CA GLY A 43 -12.67 0.37 -9.21
C GLY A 43 -13.61 0.75 -8.07
N LEU A 44 -13.36 1.87 -7.38
CA LEU A 44 -14.22 2.38 -6.31
C LEU A 44 -15.65 2.62 -6.80
N ARG A 45 -15.83 3.24 -7.98
CA ARG A 45 -17.15 3.50 -8.56
C ARG A 45 -17.92 2.20 -8.85
N ARG A 46 -17.25 1.22 -9.44
CA ARG A 46 -17.88 -0.10 -9.73
C ARG A 46 -18.29 -0.79 -8.44
N HIS A 47 -17.43 -0.77 -7.44
CA HIS A 47 -17.74 -1.40 -6.15
C HIS A 47 -18.94 -0.75 -5.47
N ALA A 48 -19.02 0.58 -5.49
CA ALA A 48 -20.17 1.32 -4.95
C ALA A 48 -21.48 0.99 -5.70
N TYR A 49 -21.42 0.83 -7.02
CA TYR A 49 -22.60 0.48 -7.84
C TYR A 49 -23.16 -0.91 -7.48
N TYR A 50 -22.29 -1.93 -7.38
CA TYR A 50 -22.75 -3.29 -7.03
C TYR A 50 -23.31 -3.39 -5.61
N LYS A 51 -22.81 -2.60 -4.65
CA LYS A 51 -23.39 -2.57 -3.30
C LYS A 51 -24.78 -1.94 -3.24
N GLN A 52 -25.13 -1.05 -4.16
CA GLN A 52 -26.47 -0.44 -4.22
C GLN A 52 -27.53 -1.44 -4.71
N ASP A 53 -27.17 -2.38 -5.57
CA ASP A 53 -28.09 -3.39 -6.11
C ASP A 53 -28.46 -4.50 -5.08
N GLU A 54 -27.64 -4.69 -4.03
CA GLU A 54 -27.92 -5.66 -2.97
C GLU A 54 -28.83 -5.10 -1.84
N GLY A 55 -29.45 -3.94 -2.05
CA GLY A 55 -30.44 -3.36 -1.11
C GLY A 55 -29.84 -2.76 0.18
N ASN A 56 -28.53 -2.73 0.31
CA ASN A 56 -27.82 -2.08 1.39
C ASN A 56 -27.41 -0.66 0.99
N LYS A 57 -28.16 0.37 1.42
CA LYS A 57 -27.69 1.75 1.30
C LYS A 57 -26.36 1.89 2.05
N PRO A 58 -25.29 2.39 1.41
CA PRO A 58 -24.05 2.67 2.13
C PRO A 58 -24.31 3.77 3.16
N THR A 59 -24.49 3.38 4.39
CA THR A 59 -24.45 4.30 5.53
C THR A 59 -23.00 4.59 5.81
N SER A 60 -22.53 5.75 5.38
CA SER A 60 -21.19 6.32 5.58
C SER A 60 -20.05 5.65 4.82
N TYR A 61 -19.04 6.45 4.46
CA TYR A 61 -17.80 6.04 3.78
C TYR A 61 -16.93 5.08 4.63
N GLU A 62 -17.37 4.66 5.80
CA GLU A 62 -16.59 3.94 6.80
C GLU A 62 -16.37 2.44 6.50
N HIS A 63 -17.03 1.86 5.47
CA HIS A 63 -16.88 0.44 5.12
C HIS A 63 -16.78 0.18 3.61
N ILE A 64 -16.03 1.01 2.88
CA ILE A 64 -15.61 0.64 1.53
C ILE A 64 -14.55 -0.45 1.70
N ASN A 65 -14.96 -1.72 1.66
CA ASN A 65 -14.00 -2.81 1.49
C ASN A 65 -13.15 -2.46 0.29
N SER A 66 -11.85 -2.35 0.48
CA SER A 66 -10.89 -1.92 -0.53
C SER A 66 -11.14 -2.63 -1.86
N VAL A 67 -11.18 -1.88 -2.95
CA VAL A 67 -11.36 -2.44 -4.30
C VAL A 67 -10.17 -3.29 -4.69
N PHE A 68 -8.99 -2.89 -4.21
CA PHE A 68 -7.75 -3.64 -4.31
C PHE A 68 -7.28 -4.00 -2.91
N ASP A 69 -6.88 -5.24 -2.73
CA ASP A 69 -6.32 -5.71 -1.46
C ASP A 69 -4.94 -5.09 -1.24
N VAL A 70 -4.17 -4.93 -2.33
CA VAL A 70 -2.83 -4.33 -2.33
C VAL A 70 -2.64 -3.45 -3.57
N VAL A 71 -1.95 -2.33 -3.40
CA VAL A 71 -1.45 -1.48 -4.48
C VAL A 71 0.08 -1.48 -4.45
N VAL A 72 0.71 -1.92 -5.52
CA VAL A 72 2.17 -1.88 -5.71
C VAL A 72 2.52 -0.69 -6.58
N LEU A 73 3.38 0.19 -6.10
CA LEU A 73 3.75 1.42 -6.78
C LEU A 73 5.24 1.49 -7.03
N ASP A 74 5.66 1.66 -8.28
CA ASP A 74 6.99 2.22 -8.51
C ASP A 74 7.02 3.67 -8.01
N TYR A 75 8.12 4.03 -7.39
CA TYR A 75 8.31 5.39 -6.89
C TYR A 75 8.50 6.41 -8.03
N ARG A 76 9.19 5.99 -9.11
CA ARG A 76 9.48 6.86 -10.24
C ARG A 76 8.72 6.45 -11.48
N MET A 77 7.64 7.15 -11.75
CA MET A 77 6.84 6.96 -12.94
C MET A 77 6.63 8.28 -13.68
N PRO A 78 6.38 8.24 -15.01
CA PRO A 78 5.93 9.40 -15.78
C PRO A 78 4.61 9.97 -15.27
N LYS A 79 4.37 11.24 -15.56
CA LYS A 79 3.18 12.04 -15.24
C LYS A 79 2.99 12.26 -13.74
N GLU A 80 2.75 11.21 -12.95
CA GLU A 80 2.64 11.27 -11.50
C GLU A 80 3.56 10.25 -10.86
N ASN A 81 4.39 10.69 -9.91
CA ASN A 81 5.26 9.78 -9.15
C ASN A 81 4.46 8.95 -8.14
N GLY A 82 5.01 7.80 -7.74
CA GLY A 82 4.35 6.88 -6.83
C GLY A 82 3.93 7.49 -5.50
N MET A 83 4.65 8.50 -4.99
CA MET A 83 4.30 9.19 -3.75
C MET A 83 3.02 10.02 -3.89
N ASN A 84 2.85 10.74 -5.00
CA ASN A 84 1.63 11.50 -5.27
C ASN A 84 0.44 10.56 -5.47
N VAL A 85 0.66 9.45 -6.18
CA VAL A 85 -0.34 8.38 -6.35
C VAL A 85 -0.77 7.82 -4.97
N ALA A 86 0.20 7.49 -4.11
CA ALA A 86 -0.09 6.98 -2.77
C ALA A 86 -0.90 7.98 -1.93
N LYS A 87 -0.53 9.27 -1.95
CA LYS A 87 -1.28 10.33 -1.26
C LYS A 87 -2.73 10.38 -1.73
N GLU A 88 -2.96 10.36 -3.04
CA GLU A 88 -4.30 10.43 -3.60
C GLU A 88 -5.13 9.19 -3.27
N ILE A 89 -4.54 8.00 -3.34
CA ILE A 89 -5.20 6.75 -2.95
C ILE A 89 -5.56 6.76 -1.46
N LEU A 90 -4.63 7.17 -0.58
CA LEU A 90 -4.87 7.22 0.86
C LEU A 90 -5.88 8.29 1.27
N MET A 91 -6.03 9.37 0.50
CA MET A 91 -7.13 10.32 0.69
C MET A 91 -8.49 9.72 0.35
N LEU A 92 -8.56 8.80 -0.61
CA LEU A 92 -9.79 8.10 -1.01
C LEU A 92 -10.09 6.90 -0.10
N ASN A 93 -9.07 6.21 0.35
CA ASN A 93 -9.15 5.05 1.25
C ASN A 93 -7.93 5.01 2.19
N PRO A 94 -8.07 5.55 3.41
CA PRO A 94 -6.97 5.57 4.38
C PRO A 94 -6.47 4.19 4.84
N GLN A 95 -7.24 3.14 4.60
CA GLN A 95 -6.87 1.77 4.96
C GLN A 95 -6.22 0.99 3.81
N GLN A 96 -5.98 1.63 2.66
CA GLN A 96 -5.38 0.95 1.53
C GLN A 96 -3.96 0.49 1.83
N ARG A 97 -3.71 -0.81 1.67
CA ARG A 97 -2.36 -1.37 1.74
C ARG A 97 -1.56 -0.95 0.51
N ILE A 98 -0.39 -0.36 0.74
CA ILE A 98 0.52 0.13 -0.32
C ILE A 98 1.91 -0.46 -0.11
N ILE A 99 2.46 -1.02 -1.19
CA ILE A 99 3.86 -1.48 -1.28
C ILE A 99 4.57 -0.60 -2.30
N PHE A 100 5.63 0.08 -1.90
CA PHE A 100 6.52 0.75 -2.83
C PHE A 100 7.61 -0.19 -3.33
N ALA A 101 7.72 -0.38 -4.64
CA ALA A 101 8.83 -1.06 -5.30
C ALA A 101 9.76 -0.01 -5.91
N SER A 102 10.96 0.20 -5.36
CA SER A 102 11.82 1.30 -5.79
C SER A 102 13.30 0.94 -5.81
N ALA A 103 14.02 1.46 -6.80
CA ALA A 103 15.48 1.43 -6.83
C ALA A 103 16.13 2.37 -5.79
N TYR A 104 15.36 3.30 -5.22
CA TYR A 104 15.83 4.35 -4.32
C TYR A 104 15.21 4.20 -2.93
N VAL A 105 15.84 3.39 -2.07
CA VAL A 105 15.20 3.06 -0.78
C VAL A 105 15.76 3.84 0.41
N LYS A 106 16.88 4.57 0.32
CA LYS A 106 17.52 4.86 1.60
C LYS A 106 17.18 6.19 2.27
N GLU A 107 17.27 7.32 1.79
CA GLU A 107 17.10 8.51 2.65
C GLU A 107 15.97 9.43 2.16
N THR A 108 15.91 9.70 0.89
CA THR A 108 14.90 10.59 0.29
C THR A 108 13.50 10.00 0.32
N LEU A 109 13.37 8.68 0.24
CA LEU A 109 12.06 8.01 0.26
C LEU A 109 11.49 7.92 1.67
N PHE A 110 12.32 7.66 2.69
CA PHE A 110 11.86 7.59 4.08
C PHE A 110 11.26 8.90 4.56
N ASP A 111 11.86 10.04 4.26
CA ASP A 111 11.33 11.33 4.66
C ASP A 111 9.99 11.64 3.97
N SER A 112 9.85 11.21 2.73
CA SER A 112 8.60 11.36 1.98
C SER A 112 7.50 10.44 2.52
N ILE A 113 7.83 9.19 2.89
CA ILE A 113 6.89 8.21 3.46
C ILE A 113 6.39 8.66 4.82
N ARG A 114 7.26 9.20 5.68
CA ARG A 114 6.85 9.76 6.99
C ARG A 114 5.74 10.80 6.86
N GLN A 115 5.70 11.54 5.75
CA GLN A 115 4.65 12.53 5.48
C GLN A 115 3.28 11.90 5.20
N LEU A 116 3.23 10.62 4.81
CA LEU A 116 1.96 9.92 4.58
C LEU A 116 1.20 9.65 5.88
N ARG A 117 1.90 9.55 7.02
CA ARG A 117 1.33 9.14 8.33
C ARG A 117 0.54 7.84 8.28
N HIS A 118 0.88 6.94 7.35
CA HIS A 118 0.27 5.64 7.12
C HIS A 118 1.34 4.55 7.08
N VAL A 119 0.93 3.34 7.38
CA VAL A 119 1.79 2.16 7.19
C VAL A 119 1.91 1.90 5.69
N VAL A 120 3.13 1.90 5.20
CA VAL A 120 3.47 1.48 3.84
C VAL A 120 4.65 0.52 3.91
N GLU A 121 4.65 -0.44 3.00
CA GLU A 121 5.74 -1.40 2.88
C GLU A 121 6.68 -0.98 1.75
N LEU A 122 7.94 -1.43 1.83
CA LEU A 122 8.99 -1.08 0.87
C LEU A 122 9.72 -2.33 0.40
N ILE A 123 9.88 -2.45 -0.90
CA ILE A 123 10.76 -3.44 -1.51
C ILE A 123 11.78 -2.74 -2.41
N GLN A 124 13.05 -3.06 -2.21
CA GLN A 124 14.14 -2.42 -2.96
C GLN A 124 14.42 -3.20 -4.24
N LYS A 125 14.35 -2.53 -5.38
CA LYS A 125 14.79 -3.06 -6.69
C LYS A 125 16.33 -3.07 -6.76
N PRO A 126 16.98 -4.09 -7.37
CA PRO A 126 16.35 -5.30 -7.89
C PRO A 126 15.99 -6.30 -6.78
N PHE A 127 14.91 -7.06 -6.97
CA PHE A 127 14.47 -8.11 -6.05
C PHE A 127 14.02 -9.36 -6.81
N GLU A 128 14.03 -10.49 -6.14
CA GLU A 128 13.49 -11.74 -6.68
C GLU A 128 11.94 -11.67 -6.66
N LEU A 129 11.30 -12.24 -7.68
CA LEU A 129 9.84 -12.21 -7.81
C LEU A 129 9.14 -12.85 -6.61
N ASP A 130 9.71 -13.90 -6.04
CA ASP A 130 9.21 -14.54 -4.83
C ASP A 130 9.15 -13.57 -3.62
N THR A 131 10.06 -12.60 -3.56
CA THR A 131 10.03 -11.57 -2.50
C THR A 131 8.79 -10.70 -2.60
N LEU A 132 8.41 -10.29 -3.82
CA LEU A 132 7.19 -9.53 -4.05
C LEU A 132 5.95 -10.36 -3.71
N ILE A 133 5.90 -11.63 -4.17
CA ILE A 133 4.80 -12.55 -3.89
C ILE A 133 4.62 -12.73 -2.38
N ASN A 134 5.69 -13.07 -1.67
CA ASN A 134 5.67 -13.28 -0.23
C ASN A 134 5.20 -12.02 0.52
N MET A 135 5.67 -10.85 0.11
CA MET A 135 5.25 -9.59 0.71
C MET A 135 3.76 -9.32 0.50
N ILE A 136 3.22 -9.58 -0.70
CA ILE A 136 1.80 -9.42 -1.00
C ILE A 136 0.95 -10.40 -0.19
N GLU A 137 1.38 -11.66 -0.08
CA GLU A 137 0.65 -12.74 0.60
C GLU A 137 0.74 -12.65 2.14
N ASP A 138 1.73 -11.95 2.69
CA ASP A 138 1.89 -11.79 4.15
C ASP A 138 0.98 -10.71 4.74
N GLU A 139 -0.31 -11.05 4.84
CA GLU A 139 -1.29 -10.20 5.54
C GLU A 139 -1.02 -10.09 7.05
N THR A 140 -0.41 -11.10 7.63
CA THR A 140 -0.22 -11.16 9.09
C THR A 140 0.78 -10.12 9.56
N SER A 141 1.91 -10.00 8.87
CA SER A 141 2.92 -8.97 9.18
C SER A 141 2.36 -7.56 8.92
N TYR A 142 1.59 -7.37 7.84
CA TYR A 142 0.99 -6.07 7.57
C TYR A 142 -0.01 -5.66 8.65
N LYS A 143 -0.88 -6.56 9.12
CA LYS A 143 -1.82 -6.28 10.22
C LYS A 143 -1.10 -5.90 11.52
N LYS A 144 -0.03 -6.61 11.87
CA LYS A 144 0.80 -6.26 13.02
C LYS A 144 1.43 -4.87 12.90
N LEU A 145 1.89 -4.49 11.69
CA LEU A 145 2.42 -3.15 11.44
C LEU A 145 1.33 -2.07 11.58
N GLN A 146 0.11 -2.33 11.14
CA GLN A 146 -1.02 -1.42 11.34
C GLN A 146 -1.35 -1.24 12.82
N GLU A 147 -1.49 -2.34 13.58
CA GLU A 147 -1.75 -2.31 15.01
C GLU A 147 -0.67 -1.53 15.77
N LEU A 148 0.61 -1.77 15.43
CA LEU A 148 1.72 -1.05 16.01
C LEU A 148 1.66 0.46 15.69
N ASN A 149 1.34 0.81 14.45
CA ASN A 149 1.24 2.20 14.03
C ASN A 149 0.09 2.94 14.74
N GLU A 150 -1.05 2.28 14.95
CA GLU A 150 -2.16 2.83 15.72
C GLU A 150 -1.76 3.04 17.18
N TYR A 151 -1.13 2.04 17.79
CA TYR A 151 -0.60 2.17 19.14
C TYR A 151 0.41 3.31 19.29
N LEU A 152 1.34 3.48 18.34
CA LEU A 152 2.29 4.59 18.34
C LEU A 152 1.62 5.95 18.14
N LYS A 153 0.53 6.03 17.39
CA LYS A 153 -0.26 7.27 17.26
C LYS A 153 -0.90 7.65 18.59
N GLU A 154 -1.50 6.70 19.29
CA GLU A 154 -2.08 6.91 20.60
C GLU A 154 -1.02 7.36 21.62
N LEU A 155 0.17 6.74 21.59
CA LEU A 155 1.26 7.12 22.45
C LEU A 155 1.81 8.52 22.14
N ASN A 156 1.87 8.95 20.88
CA ASN A 156 2.29 10.30 20.50
C ASN A 156 1.31 11.40 20.97
N GLU A 157 0.05 11.07 21.20
CA GLU A 157 -0.90 11.98 21.84
C GLU A 157 -0.59 12.20 23.33
N PHE A 158 0.23 11.34 23.93
CA PHE A 158 0.67 11.42 25.35
C PHE A 158 2.07 12.02 25.55
N ASP A 159 2.63 12.76 24.58
CA ASP A 159 3.97 13.39 24.73
C ASP A 159 5.06 12.41 25.24
N LEU A 160 5.20 11.26 24.57
CA LEU A 160 6.29 10.34 24.89
C LEU A 160 7.64 10.99 24.68
N THR A 161 8.50 10.87 25.67
CA THR A 161 9.91 11.30 25.58
C THR A 161 10.67 10.42 24.59
N GLN A 162 11.74 10.95 23.99
CA GLN A 162 12.61 10.18 23.09
C GLN A 162 13.12 8.87 23.72
N GLU A 163 13.28 8.85 25.05
CA GLU A 163 13.74 7.71 25.82
C GLU A 163 12.69 6.58 25.85
N GLN A 164 11.42 6.93 26.06
CA GLN A 164 10.32 5.97 26.04
C GLN A 164 10.10 5.36 24.67
N VAL A 165 10.26 6.13 23.59
CA VAL A 165 10.19 5.63 22.20
C VAL A 165 11.34 4.65 21.94
N LYS A 166 12.55 4.93 22.44
CA LYS A 166 13.71 4.05 22.30
C LYS A 166 13.49 2.74 23.04
N ASP A 167 13.03 2.78 24.29
CA ASP A 167 12.73 1.59 25.09
C ASP A 167 11.67 0.70 24.43
N LEU A 168 10.68 1.31 23.76
CA LEU A 168 9.65 0.60 23.01
C LEU A 168 10.24 -0.10 21.79
N LEU A 169 11.09 0.56 21.02
CA LEU A 169 11.80 -0.01 19.87
C LEU A 169 12.71 -1.17 20.28
N ASP A 170 13.48 -1.00 21.37
CA ASP A 170 14.35 -2.04 21.92
C ASP A 170 13.53 -3.26 22.41
N SER A 171 12.32 -3.03 22.92
CA SER A 171 11.41 -4.12 23.33
C SER A 171 10.86 -4.90 22.16
N ILE A 172 10.56 -4.23 21.02
CA ILE A 172 10.10 -4.86 19.78
C ILE A 172 11.21 -5.70 19.14
N GLU A 173 12.45 -5.21 19.17
CA GLU A 173 13.60 -5.96 18.64
C GLU A 173 13.88 -7.23 19.45
N ARG A 174 13.60 -7.26 20.75
CA ARG A 174 13.75 -8.45 21.61
C ARG A 174 12.66 -9.51 21.38
N LEU A 175 11.57 -9.17 20.71
CA LEU A 175 10.47 -10.08 20.40
C LEU A 175 10.64 -10.76 19.02
N ARG A 176 11.72 -10.45 18.30
CA ARG A 176 12.17 -11.11 17.07
C ARG A 176 13.19 -12.21 17.36
#